data_0746113dcb618470620b17a3b37a3796
#
_entry.id   0746113dcb618470620b17a3b37a3796
#
_cell.length_a   1.000
_cell.length_b   1.000
_cell.length_c   1.000
_cell.angle_alpha   90.00
_cell.angle_beta   90.00
_cell.angle_gamma   90.00
#
_symmetry.space_group_name_H-M   'P 1'
#
loop_
_entity.id
_entity.type
_entity.pdbx_description
1 polymer ?
#
loop_
_entity_poly.entity_id
_entity_poly.type
_entity_poly.pdbx_seq_one_letter_code
_entity_poly.pdbx_strand_id
1 'polypeptide(L)'
;MAPSLHPSTIQEVKDKADIVDVISEHVVLKKKGKEFVGICPFHDDNKPSMTVSPAKQFYYCFSCGAGGNSIKFLMEFTRNNFSDVVLSLAKKNDINIRTIDGPQQEAFQKQLSKREELYKVLRISKNWFKSQLTNSSGKLAQEYLIKNRNLSQSTIDDFEIGYAPNSWTDLYDYLFKVEKFSKEVIFKAGLIISKQNENKTYDRFRNRIIVPIFDPQGRVVAFGGRSLDGSEPKYLNSPESEVFEKGKLLFAFHKASSNVRKLDRAIVVEGYFDVITLHSKGINNAVASLGTALSKYQISQLCRCTDNKNI
;
A
#
# COMPACT_ATOMS: atom_id res chain seq x y z
N MET A 1 10.24 18.72 -3.30
CA MET A 1 8.91 19.32 -3.52
C MET A 1 8.22 18.55 -4.63
N ALA A 2 6.92 18.27 -4.52
CA ALA A 2 6.18 17.69 -5.63
C ALA A 2 6.13 18.71 -6.78
N PRO A 3 6.36 18.29 -8.05
CA PRO A 3 6.32 19.20 -9.17
C PRO A 3 4.90 19.79 -9.33
N SER A 4 4.83 21.08 -9.64
CA SER A 4 3.57 21.74 -9.90
C SER A 4 2.98 21.26 -11.23
N LEU A 5 1.85 20.56 -11.16
CA LEU A 5 1.12 20.12 -12.35
C LEU A 5 0.60 21.33 -13.11
N HIS A 6 0.69 21.29 -14.44
CA HIS A 6 0.17 22.36 -15.27
C HIS A 6 -1.35 22.47 -15.09
N PRO A 7 -1.93 23.69 -14.98
CA PRO A 7 -3.36 23.88 -14.82
C PRO A 7 -4.21 23.16 -15.87
N SER A 8 -3.71 23.05 -17.13
CA SER A 8 -4.42 22.31 -18.18
C SER A 8 -4.55 20.81 -17.90
N THR A 9 -3.52 20.16 -17.32
CA THR A 9 -3.61 18.76 -16.91
C THR A 9 -4.66 18.58 -15.80
N ILE A 10 -4.67 19.47 -14.81
CA ILE A 10 -5.66 19.43 -13.72
C ILE A 10 -7.07 19.62 -14.27
N GLN A 11 -7.24 20.54 -15.23
CA GLN A 11 -8.54 20.79 -15.85
C GLN A 11 -8.99 19.59 -16.69
N GLU A 12 -8.11 19.02 -17.52
CA GLU A 12 -8.40 17.84 -18.34
C GLU A 12 -8.78 16.62 -17.49
N VAL A 13 -8.11 16.44 -16.33
CA VAL A 13 -8.48 15.40 -15.36
C VAL A 13 -9.88 15.66 -14.78
N LYS A 14 -10.21 16.90 -14.42
CA LYS A 14 -11.54 17.24 -13.92
C LYS A 14 -12.64 16.99 -14.96
N ASP A 15 -12.34 17.25 -16.22
CA ASP A 15 -13.31 17.12 -17.31
C ASP A 15 -13.54 15.66 -17.71
N LYS A 16 -12.51 14.82 -17.64
CA LYS A 16 -12.57 13.40 -18.05
C LYS A 16 -12.87 12.41 -16.90
N ALA A 17 -12.54 12.75 -15.67
CA ALA A 17 -12.76 11.87 -14.52
C ALA A 17 -14.20 12.01 -14.01
N ASP A 18 -15.15 11.30 -14.65
CA ASP A 18 -16.56 11.31 -14.23
C ASP A 18 -16.70 10.88 -12.77
N ILE A 19 -17.43 11.69 -11.99
CA ILE A 19 -17.55 11.50 -10.55
C ILE A 19 -18.31 10.23 -10.20
N VAL A 20 -19.27 9.81 -11.00
CA VAL A 20 -20.04 8.59 -10.75
C VAL A 20 -19.17 7.38 -10.96
N ASP A 21 -18.36 7.35 -12.03
CA ASP A 21 -17.44 6.26 -12.31
C ASP A 21 -16.37 6.15 -11.22
N VAL A 22 -15.78 7.29 -10.84
CA VAL A 22 -14.75 7.32 -9.78
C VAL A 22 -15.31 6.85 -8.43
N ILE A 23 -16.50 7.29 -8.03
CA ILE A 23 -17.07 6.91 -6.74
C ILE A 23 -17.59 5.48 -6.76
N SER A 24 -18.13 5.01 -7.88
CA SER A 24 -18.68 3.65 -8.02
C SER A 24 -17.65 2.54 -7.79
N GLU A 25 -16.37 2.83 -7.99
CA GLU A 25 -15.28 1.88 -7.68
C GLU A 25 -15.09 1.64 -6.18
N HIS A 26 -15.62 2.52 -5.35
CA HIS A 26 -15.39 2.52 -3.91
C HIS A 26 -16.66 2.42 -3.08
N VAL A 27 -17.79 2.85 -3.66
CA VAL A 27 -19.08 2.93 -3.00
C VAL A 27 -20.18 2.44 -3.93
N VAL A 28 -21.07 1.60 -3.42
CA VAL A 28 -22.24 1.16 -4.19
C VAL A 28 -23.22 2.32 -4.32
N LEU A 29 -23.38 2.82 -5.55
CA LEU A 29 -24.28 3.90 -5.89
C LEU A 29 -25.60 3.36 -6.46
N LYS A 30 -26.73 3.89 -5.97
CA LYS A 30 -28.08 3.61 -6.48
C LYS A 30 -28.65 4.85 -7.14
N LYS A 31 -29.19 4.72 -8.34
CA LYS A 31 -29.82 5.86 -9.05
C LYS A 31 -31.08 6.31 -8.33
N LYS A 32 -31.21 7.62 -8.08
CA LYS A 32 -32.39 8.26 -7.50
C LYS A 32 -32.73 9.52 -8.31
N GLY A 33 -33.64 9.38 -9.25
CA GLY A 33 -33.96 10.46 -10.20
C GLY A 33 -32.80 10.80 -11.10
N LYS A 34 -32.35 12.05 -11.08
CA LYS A 34 -31.19 12.57 -11.86
C LYS A 34 -29.85 12.40 -11.13
N GLU A 35 -29.86 11.93 -9.91
CA GLU A 35 -28.68 11.80 -9.04
C GLU A 35 -28.47 10.36 -8.62
N PHE A 36 -27.33 10.08 -7.96
CA PHE A 36 -27.05 8.81 -7.34
C PHE A 36 -26.93 8.99 -5.83
N VAL A 37 -27.29 7.96 -5.07
CA VAL A 37 -27.18 7.95 -3.61
C VAL A 37 -26.40 6.71 -3.17
N GLY A 38 -25.61 6.86 -2.13
CA GLY A 38 -24.83 5.78 -1.54
C GLY A 38 -24.55 6.00 -0.06
N ILE A 39 -24.02 4.98 0.59
CA ILE A 39 -23.54 5.07 1.96
C ILE A 39 -22.25 5.90 1.94
N CYS A 40 -22.17 6.90 2.81
CA CYS A 40 -21.00 7.77 2.87
C CYS A 40 -19.77 7.02 3.44
N PRO A 41 -18.62 7.01 2.76
CA PRO A 41 -17.42 6.31 3.25
C PRO A 41 -16.62 7.14 4.26
N PHE A 42 -17.05 8.35 4.58
CA PHE A 42 -16.31 9.31 5.39
C PHE A 42 -16.79 9.41 6.85
N HIS A 43 -17.91 8.77 7.18
CA HIS A 43 -18.44 8.62 8.55
C HIS A 43 -19.13 7.27 8.68
N ASP A 44 -19.47 6.87 9.90
CA ASP A 44 -20.28 5.66 10.13
C ASP A 44 -21.71 5.91 9.67
N ASP A 45 -22.08 5.25 8.56
CA ASP A 45 -23.33 5.50 7.85
C ASP A 45 -24.06 4.19 7.61
N ASN A 46 -25.28 4.11 8.11
CA ASN A 46 -26.15 2.94 7.94
C ASN A 46 -27.29 3.17 6.93
N LYS A 47 -27.41 4.41 6.40
CA LYS A 47 -28.42 4.80 5.40
C LYS A 47 -27.76 5.65 4.33
N PRO A 48 -28.21 5.54 3.05
CA PRO A 48 -27.65 6.37 1.99
C PRO A 48 -27.81 7.86 2.28
N SER A 49 -26.75 8.51 2.75
CA SER A 49 -26.70 9.93 3.10
C SER A 49 -25.87 10.77 2.12
N MET A 50 -25.04 10.10 1.30
CA MET A 50 -24.23 10.75 0.27
C MET A 50 -25.00 10.79 -1.05
N THR A 51 -25.10 11.97 -1.62
CA THR A 51 -25.64 12.20 -2.98
C THR A 51 -24.52 12.55 -3.94
N VAL A 52 -24.55 11.98 -5.14
CA VAL A 52 -23.60 12.23 -6.23
C VAL A 52 -24.37 12.78 -7.42
N SER A 53 -24.03 13.98 -7.85
CA SER A 53 -24.66 14.67 -8.97
C SER A 53 -23.79 14.58 -10.25
N PRO A 54 -24.15 13.79 -11.24
CA PRO A 54 -23.43 13.73 -12.52
C PRO A 54 -23.38 15.08 -13.23
N ALA A 55 -24.49 15.82 -13.20
CA ALA A 55 -24.59 17.11 -13.87
C ALA A 55 -23.70 18.18 -13.25
N LYS A 56 -23.47 18.11 -11.94
CA LYS A 56 -22.61 19.07 -11.20
C LYS A 56 -21.19 18.55 -11.01
N GLN A 57 -20.91 17.30 -11.35
CA GLN A 57 -19.64 16.61 -11.05
C GLN A 57 -19.22 16.82 -9.59
N PHE A 58 -20.17 16.58 -8.66
CA PHE A 58 -20.04 16.90 -7.24
C PHE A 58 -20.75 15.85 -6.38
N TYR A 59 -20.11 15.45 -5.27
CA TYR A 59 -20.78 14.67 -4.23
C TYR A 59 -20.98 15.50 -2.97
N TYR A 60 -21.99 15.18 -2.21
CA TYR A 60 -22.24 15.79 -0.90
C TYR A 60 -22.92 14.79 0.05
N CYS A 61 -22.42 14.69 1.27
CA CYS A 61 -23.05 13.93 2.34
C CYS A 61 -23.82 14.89 3.27
N PHE A 62 -25.12 14.66 3.40
CA PHE A 62 -25.98 15.50 4.24
C PHE A 62 -25.82 15.22 5.74
N SER A 63 -25.17 14.09 6.13
CA SER A 63 -24.93 13.74 7.52
C SER A 63 -23.64 14.32 8.07
N CYS A 64 -22.52 14.20 7.35
CA CYS A 64 -21.21 14.65 7.85
C CYS A 64 -20.67 15.90 7.15
N GLY A 65 -21.36 16.42 6.12
CA GLY A 65 -20.91 17.59 5.37
C GLY A 65 -19.75 17.35 4.40
N ALA A 66 -19.24 16.12 4.28
CA ALA A 66 -18.20 15.79 3.30
C ALA A 66 -18.72 16.05 1.88
N GLY A 67 -17.94 16.76 1.07
CA GLY A 67 -18.36 17.07 -0.30
C GLY A 67 -17.24 17.61 -1.15
N GLY A 68 -17.34 17.41 -2.47
CA GLY A 68 -16.32 17.82 -3.41
C GLY A 68 -16.46 17.17 -4.78
N ASN A 69 -15.42 17.31 -5.60
CA ASN A 69 -15.31 16.67 -6.90
C ASN A 69 -14.61 15.29 -6.79
N SER A 70 -14.43 14.60 -7.92
CA SER A 70 -13.75 13.30 -8.02
C SER A 70 -12.35 13.30 -7.38
N ILE A 71 -11.57 14.37 -7.58
CA ILE A 71 -10.23 14.50 -7.01
C ILE A 71 -10.31 14.59 -5.48
N LYS A 72 -11.18 15.46 -4.95
CA LYS A 72 -11.34 15.62 -3.50
C LYS A 72 -11.86 14.33 -2.84
N PHE A 73 -12.81 13.65 -3.48
CA PHE A 73 -13.29 12.34 -3.02
C PHE A 73 -12.12 11.35 -2.87
N LEU A 74 -11.30 11.17 -3.90
CA LEU A 74 -10.17 10.26 -3.85
C LEU A 74 -9.10 10.69 -2.84
N MET A 75 -8.82 11.99 -2.72
CA MET A 75 -7.89 12.49 -1.69
C MET A 75 -8.35 12.11 -0.28
N GLU A 76 -9.62 12.27 0.02
CA GLU A 76 -10.19 11.93 1.32
C GLU A 76 -10.31 10.42 1.52
N PHE A 77 -10.73 9.69 0.49
CA PHE A 77 -10.92 8.25 0.55
C PHE A 77 -9.60 7.47 0.60
N THR A 78 -8.65 7.78 -0.30
CA THR A 78 -7.35 7.09 -0.39
C THR A 78 -6.28 7.70 0.51
N ARG A 79 -6.53 8.90 1.04
CA ARG A 79 -5.57 9.69 1.82
C ARG A 79 -4.30 10.06 1.06
N ASN A 80 -4.39 10.09 -0.25
CA ASN A 80 -3.31 10.56 -1.11
C ASN A 80 -3.30 12.09 -1.18
N ASN A 81 -2.13 12.66 -1.47
CA ASN A 81 -2.02 14.08 -1.78
C ASN A 81 -2.63 14.41 -3.15
N PHE A 82 -2.87 15.70 -3.39
CA PHE A 82 -3.49 16.20 -4.62
C PHE A 82 -2.75 15.74 -5.89
N SER A 83 -1.43 15.83 -5.91
CA SER A 83 -0.63 15.45 -7.07
C SER A 83 -0.75 13.96 -7.39
N ASP A 84 -0.67 13.09 -6.37
CA ASP A 84 -0.77 11.64 -6.57
C ASP A 84 -2.15 11.23 -7.10
N VAL A 85 -3.23 11.88 -6.63
CA VAL A 85 -4.59 11.63 -7.12
C VAL A 85 -4.75 12.09 -8.55
N VAL A 86 -4.31 13.31 -8.88
CA VAL A 86 -4.40 13.84 -10.26
C VAL A 86 -3.63 12.96 -11.23
N LEU A 87 -2.44 12.48 -10.83
CA LEU A 87 -1.63 11.59 -11.65
C LEU A 87 -2.29 10.22 -11.87
N SER A 88 -2.87 9.66 -10.82
CA SER A 88 -3.61 8.39 -10.91
C SER A 88 -4.80 8.51 -11.87
N LEU A 89 -5.57 9.58 -11.75
CA LEU A 89 -6.69 9.85 -12.64
C LEU A 89 -6.24 10.16 -14.08
N ALA A 90 -5.14 10.89 -14.26
CA ALA A 90 -4.57 11.16 -15.57
C ALA A 90 -4.17 9.88 -16.28
N LYS A 91 -3.48 8.98 -15.58
CA LYS A 91 -3.11 7.66 -16.12
C LYS A 91 -4.32 6.82 -16.50
N LYS A 92 -5.36 6.80 -15.65
CA LYS A 92 -6.57 6.03 -15.87
C LYS A 92 -7.37 6.51 -17.09
N ASN A 93 -7.31 7.81 -17.39
CA ASN A 93 -8.05 8.45 -18.47
C ASN A 93 -7.18 8.78 -19.70
N ASP A 94 -5.98 8.20 -19.79
CA ASP A 94 -5.01 8.42 -20.89
C ASP A 94 -4.73 9.92 -21.17
N ILE A 95 -4.58 10.71 -20.08
CA ILE A 95 -4.30 12.13 -20.17
C ILE A 95 -2.80 12.38 -20.11
N ASN A 96 -2.29 13.13 -21.08
CA ASN A 96 -0.89 13.56 -21.09
C ASN A 96 -0.60 14.56 -19.96
N ILE A 97 0.32 14.18 -19.06
CA ILE A 97 0.69 15.01 -17.93
C ILE A 97 1.65 16.10 -18.40
N ARG A 98 1.22 17.36 -18.24
CA ARG A 98 2.05 18.54 -18.47
C ARG A 98 2.42 19.16 -17.14
N THR A 99 3.67 19.63 -17.04
CA THR A 99 4.17 20.42 -15.89
C THR A 99 4.43 21.84 -16.32
N ILE A 100 4.60 22.76 -15.38
CA ILE A 100 4.70 24.20 -15.65
C ILE A 100 5.98 24.56 -16.41
N ASP A 101 7.04 23.72 -16.34
CA ASP A 101 8.33 23.92 -17.03
C ASP A 101 8.82 22.66 -17.74
N GLY A 102 9.29 22.77 -18.98
CA GLY A 102 9.76 21.66 -19.83
C GLY A 102 10.85 20.77 -19.19
N PRO A 103 11.93 21.29 -18.58
CA PRO A 103 12.94 20.47 -17.90
C PRO A 103 12.39 19.74 -16.66
N GLN A 104 11.40 20.30 -15.99
CA GLN A 104 10.73 19.68 -14.86
C GLN A 104 9.79 18.54 -15.30
N GLN A 105 9.22 18.62 -16.50
CA GLN A 105 8.40 17.54 -17.06
C GLN A 105 9.20 16.27 -17.29
N GLU A 106 10.38 16.37 -17.89
CA GLU A 106 11.25 15.21 -18.11
C GLU A 106 11.72 14.60 -16.78
N ALA A 107 12.12 15.43 -15.83
CA ALA A 107 12.53 14.99 -14.50
C ALA A 107 11.37 14.28 -13.77
N PHE A 108 10.15 14.80 -13.90
CA PHE A 108 8.95 14.23 -13.29
C PHE A 108 8.54 12.91 -13.95
N GLN A 109 8.51 12.82 -15.28
CA GLN A 109 8.24 11.58 -16.00
C GLN A 109 9.29 10.51 -15.64
N LYS A 110 10.55 10.88 -15.53
CA LYS A 110 11.64 10.01 -15.09
C LYS A 110 11.44 9.53 -13.65
N GLN A 111 10.96 10.40 -12.76
CA GLN A 111 10.66 10.02 -11.37
C GLN A 111 9.46 9.07 -11.29
N LEU A 112 8.38 9.31 -12.06
CA LEU A 112 7.24 8.42 -12.14
C LEU A 112 7.64 7.05 -12.67
N SER A 113 8.38 7.00 -13.77
CA SER A 113 8.91 5.76 -14.35
C SER A 113 9.76 4.97 -13.35
N LYS A 114 10.62 5.65 -12.57
CA LYS A 114 11.41 5.02 -11.49
C LYS A 114 10.53 4.43 -10.38
N ARG A 115 9.50 5.17 -9.94
CA ARG A 115 8.58 4.65 -8.92
C ARG A 115 7.78 3.45 -9.42
N GLU A 116 7.31 3.48 -10.67
CA GLU A 116 6.62 2.34 -11.28
C GLU A 116 7.53 1.11 -11.37
N GLU A 117 8.80 1.32 -11.71
CA GLU A 117 9.79 0.25 -11.77
C GLU A 117 10.05 -0.35 -10.37
N LEU A 118 10.08 0.49 -9.30
CA LEU A 118 10.16 0.02 -7.92
C LEU A 118 8.94 -0.81 -7.52
N TYR A 119 7.72 -0.36 -7.84
CA TYR A 119 6.51 -1.16 -7.59
C TYR A 119 6.53 -2.49 -8.35
N LYS A 120 7.01 -2.48 -9.60
CA LYS A 120 7.11 -3.69 -10.42
C LYS A 120 8.08 -4.71 -9.82
N VAL A 121 9.29 -4.29 -9.46
CA VAL A 121 10.29 -5.20 -8.88
C VAL A 121 9.84 -5.73 -7.52
N LEU A 122 9.23 -4.91 -6.67
CA LEU A 122 8.70 -5.33 -5.37
C LEU A 122 7.55 -6.35 -5.52
N ARG A 123 6.63 -6.14 -6.48
CA ARG A 123 5.55 -7.08 -6.77
C ARG A 123 6.08 -8.42 -7.25
N ILE A 124 7.07 -8.43 -8.14
CA ILE A 124 7.71 -9.64 -8.64
C ILE A 124 8.44 -10.37 -7.51
N SER A 125 9.17 -9.63 -6.67
CA SER A 125 9.86 -10.20 -5.50
C SER A 125 8.88 -10.82 -4.49
N LYS A 126 7.72 -10.18 -4.25
CA LYS A 126 6.66 -10.75 -3.41
C LYS A 126 6.20 -12.10 -3.93
N ASN A 127 5.92 -12.19 -5.23
CA ASN A 127 5.48 -13.44 -5.85
C ASN A 127 6.57 -14.50 -5.81
N TRP A 128 7.83 -14.10 -6.01
CA TRP A 128 8.97 -15.02 -5.88
C TRP A 128 9.11 -15.54 -4.45
N PHE A 129 9.06 -14.70 -3.42
CA PHE A 129 9.09 -15.14 -2.02
C PHE A 129 7.92 -16.08 -1.69
N LYS A 130 6.71 -15.78 -2.22
CA LYS A 130 5.55 -16.65 -2.04
C LYS A 130 5.79 -18.04 -2.66
N SER A 131 6.35 -18.11 -3.86
CA SER A 131 6.70 -19.38 -4.50
C SER A 131 7.77 -20.15 -3.73
N GLN A 132 8.76 -19.46 -3.14
CA GLN A 132 9.79 -20.13 -2.34
C GLN A 132 9.22 -20.74 -1.06
N LEU A 133 8.16 -20.20 -0.50
CA LEU A 133 7.49 -20.81 0.66
C LEU A 133 6.87 -22.15 0.30
N THR A 134 6.31 -22.30 -0.90
CA THR A 134 5.65 -23.54 -1.36
C THR A 134 6.62 -24.59 -1.92
N ASN A 135 7.87 -24.23 -2.18
CA ASN A 135 8.91 -25.12 -2.66
C ASN A 135 9.50 -25.96 -1.51
N SER A 136 10.32 -26.97 -1.86
CA SER A 136 11.02 -27.83 -0.89
C SER A 136 11.90 -27.04 0.09
N SER A 137 12.50 -25.93 -0.35
CA SER A 137 13.29 -25.02 0.48
C SER A 137 12.47 -24.32 1.57
N GLY A 138 11.16 -24.15 1.36
CA GLY A 138 10.25 -23.47 2.29
C GLY A 138 9.64 -24.36 3.37
N LYS A 139 9.90 -25.68 3.37
CA LYS A 139 9.24 -26.63 4.27
C LYS A 139 9.35 -26.24 5.75
N LEU A 140 10.54 -25.87 6.23
CA LEU A 140 10.74 -25.42 7.61
C LEU A 140 9.97 -24.12 7.92
N ALA A 141 9.89 -23.20 6.96
CA ALA A 141 9.13 -21.98 7.12
C ALA A 141 7.62 -22.26 7.20
N GLN A 142 7.09 -23.17 6.36
CA GLN A 142 5.69 -23.61 6.44
C GLN A 142 5.38 -24.25 7.78
N GLU A 143 6.23 -25.18 8.23
CA GLU A 143 6.06 -25.85 9.51
C GLU A 143 6.06 -24.84 10.67
N TYR A 144 6.95 -23.87 10.63
CA TYR A 144 6.97 -22.80 11.63
C TYR A 144 5.67 -21.98 11.63
N LEU A 145 5.17 -21.59 10.46
CA LEU A 145 3.93 -20.81 10.36
C LEU A 145 2.72 -21.61 10.88
N ILE A 146 2.63 -22.87 10.53
CA ILE A 146 1.48 -23.73 10.89
C ILE A 146 1.59 -24.19 12.35
N LYS A 147 2.73 -24.77 12.75
CA LYS A 147 2.88 -25.42 14.07
C LYS A 147 3.21 -24.41 15.19
N ASN A 148 4.14 -23.48 14.95
CA ASN A 148 4.59 -22.55 15.99
C ASN A 148 3.78 -21.27 16.04
N ARG A 149 3.20 -20.83 14.90
CA ARG A 149 2.36 -19.63 14.81
C ARG A 149 0.88 -19.95 14.76
N ASN A 150 0.51 -21.21 14.62
CA ASN A 150 -0.88 -21.69 14.53
C ASN A 150 -1.70 -20.93 13.45
N LEU A 151 -1.06 -20.65 12.31
CA LEU A 151 -1.72 -19.99 11.19
C LEU A 151 -2.29 -21.03 10.23
N SER A 152 -3.52 -20.80 9.76
CA SER A 152 -4.11 -21.59 8.68
C SER A 152 -3.46 -21.24 7.32
N GLN A 153 -3.54 -22.16 6.37
CA GLN A 153 -3.09 -21.88 5.00
C GLN A 153 -3.81 -20.66 4.41
N SER A 154 -5.11 -20.51 4.66
CA SER A 154 -5.88 -19.36 4.20
C SER A 154 -5.35 -18.04 4.76
N THR A 155 -4.90 -17.99 6.01
CA THR A 155 -4.28 -16.81 6.61
C THR A 155 -2.92 -16.52 5.97
N ILE A 156 -2.11 -17.55 5.72
CA ILE A 156 -0.80 -17.43 5.05
C ILE A 156 -0.99 -16.84 3.66
N ASP A 157 -2.00 -17.30 2.92
CA ASP A 157 -2.31 -16.85 1.57
C ASP A 157 -2.90 -15.44 1.55
N ASP A 158 -3.77 -15.12 2.51
CA ASP A 158 -4.41 -13.79 2.62
C ASP A 158 -3.40 -12.68 2.94
N PHE A 159 -2.40 -12.98 3.78
CA PHE A 159 -1.30 -12.05 4.06
C PHE A 159 -0.14 -12.17 3.08
N GLU A 160 -0.25 -13.02 2.06
CA GLU A 160 0.75 -13.25 1.01
C GLU A 160 2.16 -13.51 1.58
N ILE A 161 2.21 -14.26 2.69
CA ILE A 161 3.47 -14.59 3.38
C ILE A 161 4.35 -15.42 2.46
N GLY A 162 5.65 -15.13 2.45
CA GLY A 162 6.65 -15.82 1.65
C GLY A 162 7.85 -16.28 2.48
N TYR A 163 8.84 -16.80 1.79
CA TYR A 163 10.10 -17.24 2.36
C TYR A 163 11.28 -16.76 1.52
N ALA A 164 12.30 -16.25 2.17
CA ALA A 164 13.60 -15.99 1.57
C ALA A 164 14.53 -17.17 1.89
N PRO A 165 14.95 -17.96 0.90
CA PRO A 165 15.84 -19.11 1.10
C PRO A 165 17.16 -18.72 1.79
N ASN A 166 17.84 -19.72 2.34
CA ASN A 166 19.19 -19.55 2.89
C ASN A 166 20.23 -19.52 1.76
N SER A 167 20.15 -18.49 0.94
CA SER A 167 21.04 -18.25 -0.20
C SER A 167 21.55 -16.81 -0.19
N TRP A 168 22.70 -16.61 -0.80
CA TRP A 168 23.30 -15.28 -0.86
C TRP A 168 22.79 -14.43 -2.01
N THR A 169 22.37 -15.03 -3.13
CA THR A 169 22.09 -14.29 -4.38
C THR A 169 20.88 -14.78 -5.18
N ASP A 170 20.09 -15.74 -4.67
CA ASP A 170 19.01 -16.35 -5.45
C ASP A 170 17.97 -15.34 -5.93
N LEU A 171 17.53 -14.41 -5.08
CA LEU A 171 16.61 -13.35 -5.47
C LEU A 171 17.27 -12.38 -6.43
N TYR A 172 18.51 -11.95 -6.13
CA TYR A 172 19.26 -11.06 -7.00
C TYR A 172 19.44 -11.65 -8.40
N ASP A 173 19.86 -12.90 -8.47
CA ASP A 173 20.07 -13.60 -9.74
C ASP A 173 18.76 -13.74 -10.52
N TYR A 174 17.67 -14.07 -9.87
CA TYR A 174 16.35 -14.12 -10.49
C TYR A 174 15.95 -12.73 -11.06
N LEU A 175 16.02 -11.68 -10.26
CA LEU A 175 15.60 -10.34 -10.67
C LEU A 175 16.50 -9.76 -11.76
N PHE A 176 17.82 -10.00 -11.67
CA PHE A 176 18.80 -9.46 -12.61
C PHE A 176 18.90 -10.28 -13.91
N LYS A 177 18.98 -11.61 -13.79
CA LYS A 177 19.22 -12.49 -14.94
C LYS A 177 17.94 -12.90 -15.67
N VAL A 178 16.82 -13.09 -14.95
CA VAL A 178 15.55 -13.54 -15.54
C VAL A 178 14.64 -12.37 -15.82
N GLU A 179 14.35 -11.55 -14.82
CA GLU A 179 13.43 -10.41 -14.94
C GLU A 179 14.06 -9.14 -15.55
N LYS A 180 15.41 -9.14 -15.75
CA LYS A 180 16.20 -8.09 -16.41
C LYS A 180 16.12 -6.71 -15.74
N PHE A 181 15.89 -6.65 -14.42
CA PHE A 181 16.01 -5.39 -13.69
C PHE A 181 17.47 -4.97 -13.53
N SER A 182 17.71 -3.67 -13.55
CA SER A 182 19.04 -3.15 -13.26
C SER A 182 19.41 -3.35 -11.79
N LYS A 183 20.69 -3.53 -11.49
CA LYS A 183 21.21 -3.61 -10.12
C LYS A 183 20.78 -2.40 -9.28
N GLU A 184 20.74 -1.21 -9.88
CA GLU A 184 20.34 0.03 -9.22
C GLU A 184 18.88 -0.03 -8.71
N VAL A 185 17.96 -0.51 -9.53
CA VAL A 185 16.55 -0.65 -9.17
C VAL A 185 16.38 -1.66 -8.04
N ILE A 186 17.03 -2.82 -8.14
CA ILE A 186 16.97 -3.88 -7.11
C ILE A 186 17.53 -3.36 -5.77
N PHE A 187 18.63 -2.58 -5.82
CA PHE A 187 19.23 -1.95 -4.64
C PHE A 187 18.31 -0.88 -4.02
N LYS A 188 17.74 0.02 -4.84
CA LYS A 188 16.79 1.05 -4.39
C LYS A 188 15.50 0.48 -3.81
N ALA A 189 15.07 -0.68 -4.28
CA ALA A 189 13.95 -1.42 -3.71
C ALA A 189 14.29 -2.06 -2.34
N GLY A 190 15.55 -1.98 -1.89
CA GLY A 190 16.00 -2.53 -0.62
C GLY A 190 16.04 -4.06 -0.58
N LEU A 191 16.16 -4.71 -1.74
CA LEU A 191 16.17 -6.16 -1.88
C LEU A 191 17.55 -6.77 -1.75
N ILE A 192 18.58 -5.98 -2.05
CA ILE A 192 20.00 -6.38 -1.96
C ILE A 192 20.81 -5.41 -1.11
N ILE A 193 21.93 -5.88 -0.64
CA ILE A 193 22.99 -5.10 -0.01
C ILE A 193 24.19 -5.11 -0.95
N SER A 194 24.73 -3.93 -1.26
CA SER A 194 25.93 -3.77 -2.05
C SER A 194 26.98 -3.02 -1.24
N LYS A 195 28.10 -3.66 -0.96
CA LYS A 195 29.24 -3.03 -0.32
C LYS A 195 30.17 -2.47 -1.38
N GLN A 196 30.24 -1.14 -1.50
CA GLN A 196 31.04 -0.46 -2.53
C GLN A 196 32.53 -0.83 -2.50
N ASN A 197 33.08 -1.11 -1.31
CA ASN A 197 34.50 -1.42 -1.14
C ASN A 197 34.87 -2.89 -1.43
N GLU A 198 33.90 -3.80 -1.57
CA GLU A 198 34.18 -5.24 -1.72
C GLU A 198 33.66 -5.84 -3.02
N ASN A 199 33.02 -5.06 -3.87
CA ASN A 199 32.35 -5.52 -5.12
C ASN A 199 31.35 -6.68 -4.87
N LYS A 200 30.91 -6.87 -3.59
CA LYS A 200 30.00 -7.94 -3.19
C LYS A 200 28.57 -7.43 -3.17
N THR A 201 27.69 -8.18 -3.82
CA THR A 201 26.24 -7.94 -3.83
C THR A 201 25.56 -9.21 -3.35
N TYR A 202 24.64 -9.08 -2.42
CA TYR A 202 23.91 -10.22 -1.84
C TYR A 202 22.50 -9.83 -1.43
N ASP A 203 21.63 -10.82 -1.33
CA ASP A 203 20.23 -10.68 -0.94
C ASP A 203 20.14 -10.13 0.48
N ARG A 204 19.28 -9.12 0.67
CA ARG A 204 19.04 -8.53 1.98
C ARG A 204 18.36 -9.51 2.93
N PHE A 205 17.41 -10.27 2.44
CA PHE A 205 16.66 -11.26 3.20
C PHE A 205 17.19 -12.65 2.88
N ARG A 206 17.62 -13.37 3.91
CA ARG A 206 18.14 -14.74 3.81
C ARG A 206 17.67 -15.55 5.00
N ASN A 207 17.21 -16.77 4.77
CA ASN A 207 16.65 -17.68 5.79
C ASN A 207 15.60 -16.99 6.68
N ARG A 208 14.64 -16.28 6.03
CA ARG A 208 13.62 -15.50 6.73
C ARG A 208 12.23 -15.75 6.19
N ILE A 209 11.26 -15.84 7.09
CA ILE A 209 9.85 -15.66 6.71
C ILE A 209 9.66 -14.22 6.27
N ILE A 210 9.04 -14.03 5.13
CA ILE A 210 8.82 -12.72 4.52
C ILE A 210 7.36 -12.34 4.63
N VAL A 211 7.13 -11.16 5.21
CA VAL A 211 5.81 -10.54 5.32
C VAL A 211 5.82 -9.29 4.45
N PRO A 212 5.02 -9.23 3.37
CA PRO A 212 4.96 -8.05 2.52
C PRO A 212 4.26 -6.90 3.25
N ILE A 213 4.78 -5.69 3.04
CA ILE A 213 4.23 -4.45 3.56
C ILE A 213 3.56 -3.72 2.40
N PHE A 214 2.29 -3.37 2.59
CA PHE A 214 1.47 -2.73 1.58
C PHE A 214 1.19 -1.27 1.93
N ASP A 215 1.10 -0.44 0.91
CA ASP A 215 0.54 0.91 1.04
C ASP A 215 -0.99 0.87 1.20
N PRO A 216 -1.65 1.99 1.51
CA PRO A 216 -3.12 2.04 1.64
C PRO A 216 -3.88 1.63 0.37
N GLN A 217 -3.23 1.64 -0.81
CA GLN A 217 -3.80 1.21 -2.09
C GLN A 217 -3.60 -0.29 -2.37
N GLY A 218 -3.00 -1.03 -1.45
CA GLY A 218 -2.72 -2.46 -1.61
C GLY A 218 -1.53 -2.80 -2.52
N ARG A 219 -0.66 -1.83 -2.81
CA ARG A 219 0.59 -2.09 -3.56
C ARG A 219 1.69 -2.46 -2.58
N VAL A 220 2.45 -3.52 -2.87
CA VAL A 220 3.60 -3.88 -2.05
C VAL A 220 4.70 -2.83 -2.18
N VAL A 221 5.18 -2.32 -1.04
CA VAL A 221 6.17 -1.24 -0.97
C VAL A 221 7.44 -1.62 -0.21
N ALA A 222 7.38 -2.68 0.58
CA ALA A 222 8.51 -3.15 1.39
C ALA A 222 8.26 -4.58 1.90
N PHE A 223 9.22 -5.11 2.64
CA PHE A 223 9.14 -6.40 3.29
C PHE A 223 9.63 -6.33 4.73
N GLY A 224 8.98 -7.10 5.60
CA GLY A 224 9.50 -7.49 6.90
C GLY A 224 10.00 -8.94 6.84
N GLY A 225 11.16 -9.22 7.41
CA GLY A 225 11.74 -10.56 7.44
C GLY A 225 11.97 -11.05 8.86
N ARG A 226 11.37 -12.20 9.25
CA ARG A 226 11.63 -12.86 10.52
C ARG A 226 12.64 -14.00 10.36
N SER A 227 13.72 -13.97 11.12
CA SER A 227 14.73 -15.05 11.15
C SER A 227 14.12 -16.37 11.59
N LEU A 228 14.50 -17.46 10.90
CA LEU A 228 14.13 -18.85 11.26
C LEU A 228 15.19 -19.57 12.11
N ASP A 229 16.45 -19.18 11.99
CA ASP A 229 17.60 -19.79 12.67
C ASP A 229 18.05 -19.04 13.92
N GLY A 230 17.30 -17.99 14.34
CA GLY A 230 17.66 -17.17 15.48
C GLY A 230 18.74 -16.11 15.18
N SER A 231 19.20 -15.99 13.92
CA SER A 231 20.17 -14.96 13.54
C SER A 231 19.66 -13.55 13.81
N GLU A 232 20.52 -12.69 14.32
CA GLU A 232 20.18 -11.28 14.55
C GLU A 232 20.31 -10.45 13.24
N PRO A 233 19.48 -9.42 13.06
CA PRO A 233 18.33 -9.08 13.91
C PRO A 233 17.17 -10.08 13.70
N LYS A 234 16.47 -10.44 14.80
CA LYS A 234 15.30 -11.33 14.77
C LYS A 234 14.25 -10.87 13.76
N TYR A 235 14.03 -9.57 13.67
CA TYR A 235 13.20 -8.92 12.64
C TYR A 235 14.03 -7.93 11.83
N LEU A 236 13.96 -8.03 10.53
CA LEU A 236 14.64 -7.16 9.58
C LEU A 236 13.63 -6.55 8.63
N ASN A 237 13.60 -5.24 8.51
CA ASN A 237 12.74 -4.53 7.55
C ASN A 237 13.54 -4.04 6.34
N SER A 238 12.82 -3.81 5.23
CA SER A 238 13.37 -3.02 4.12
C SER A 238 13.86 -1.66 4.63
N PRO A 239 14.90 -1.07 4.02
CA PRO A 239 15.26 0.32 4.26
C PRO A 239 14.19 1.26 3.72
N GLU A 240 14.27 2.53 4.12
CA GLU A 240 13.48 3.62 3.50
C GLU A 240 13.78 3.69 1.99
N SER A 241 12.76 4.04 1.20
CA SER A 241 12.88 4.17 -0.24
C SER A 241 11.91 5.23 -0.79
N GLU A 242 11.96 5.50 -2.10
CA GLU A 242 11.02 6.43 -2.75
C GLU A 242 9.54 6.00 -2.65
N VAL A 243 9.27 4.73 -2.33
CA VAL A 243 7.92 4.15 -2.19
C VAL A 243 7.61 3.67 -0.77
N PHE A 244 8.56 3.72 0.14
CA PHE A 244 8.42 3.22 1.51
C PHE A 244 9.02 4.16 2.55
N GLU A 245 8.16 4.67 3.44
CA GLU A 245 8.54 5.48 4.60
C GLU A 245 7.84 4.90 5.84
N LYS A 246 8.62 4.32 6.76
CA LYS A 246 8.10 3.59 7.95
C LYS A 246 7.18 4.43 8.80
N GLY A 247 7.55 5.69 9.00
CA GLY A 247 6.78 6.63 9.81
C GLY A 247 5.42 7.02 9.21
N LYS A 248 5.16 6.68 7.94
CA LYS A 248 3.90 6.99 7.25
C LYS A 248 3.02 5.78 6.99
N LEU A 249 3.47 4.58 7.29
CA LEU A 249 2.74 3.36 7.01
C LEU A 249 2.46 2.56 8.28
N LEU A 250 1.28 1.97 8.33
CA LEU A 250 0.89 0.96 9.32
C LEU A 250 0.74 -0.38 8.61
N PHE A 251 1.31 -1.42 9.21
CA PHE A 251 1.14 -2.79 8.70
C PHE A 251 -0.34 -3.20 8.72
N ALA A 252 -0.78 -3.82 7.63
CA ALA A 252 -2.15 -4.27 7.40
C ALA A 252 -3.22 -3.16 7.35
N PHE A 253 -2.87 -1.88 7.30
CA PHE A 253 -3.85 -0.79 7.26
C PHE A 253 -4.80 -0.90 6.05
N HIS A 254 -4.32 -1.32 4.87
CA HIS A 254 -5.13 -1.53 3.67
C HIS A 254 -6.24 -2.58 3.88
N LYS A 255 -6.03 -3.58 4.76
CA LYS A 255 -7.02 -4.59 5.14
C LYS A 255 -7.92 -4.11 6.29
N ALA A 256 -7.33 -3.42 7.26
CA ALA A 256 -8.00 -3.05 8.51
C ALA A 256 -8.90 -1.81 8.38
N SER A 257 -8.61 -0.89 7.49
CA SER A 257 -9.20 0.45 7.44
C SER A 257 -10.74 0.47 7.36
N SER A 258 -11.34 -0.47 6.61
CA SER A 258 -12.80 -0.58 6.53
C SER A 258 -13.42 -1.08 7.86
N ASN A 259 -12.77 -2.05 8.52
CA ASN A 259 -13.22 -2.57 9.82
C ASN A 259 -12.98 -1.58 10.96
N VAL A 260 -11.88 -0.79 10.88
CA VAL A 260 -11.64 0.31 11.84
C VAL A 260 -12.79 1.32 11.78
N ARG A 261 -13.23 1.70 10.59
CA ARG A 261 -14.39 2.60 10.41
C ARG A 261 -15.68 1.97 10.91
N LYS A 262 -15.96 0.72 10.52
CA LYS A 262 -17.20 0.01 10.88
C LYS A 262 -17.35 -0.16 12.39
N LEU A 263 -16.24 -0.42 13.08
CA LEU A 263 -16.22 -0.65 14.54
C LEU A 263 -15.93 0.61 15.35
N ASP A 264 -15.67 1.73 14.67
CA ASP A 264 -15.22 3.01 15.25
C ASP A 264 -14.06 2.82 16.25
N ARG A 265 -13.18 1.87 15.96
CA ARG A 265 -12.06 1.50 16.83
C ARG A 265 -10.92 0.88 16.04
N ALA A 266 -9.69 1.34 16.28
CA ALA A 266 -8.45 0.68 15.84
C ALA A 266 -7.81 -0.08 17.01
N ILE A 267 -7.15 -1.19 16.72
CA ILE A 267 -6.28 -1.91 17.65
C ILE A 267 -4.87 -1.79 17.11
N VAL A 268 -3.96 -1.26 17.91
CA VAL A 268 -2.56 -1.12 17.55
C VAL A 268 -1.72 -2.11 18.35
N VAL A 269 -0.94 -2.91 17.67
CA VAL A 269 -0.01 -3.88 18.26
C VAL A 269 1.42 -3.63 17.76
N GLU A 270 2.41 -4.29 18.34
CA GLU A 270 3.81 -4.03 18.03
C GLU A 270 4.30 -4.74 16.77
N GLY A 271 3.83 -5.96 16.51
CA GLY A 271 4.43 -6.85 15.52
C GLY A 271 3.50 -7.34 14.42
N TYR A 272 4.10 -7.73 13.31
CA TYR A 272 3.39 -8.29 12.16
C TYR A 272 2.55 -9.53 12.53
N PHE A 273 3.15 -10.47 13.27
CA PHE A 273 2.48 -11.70 13.63
C PHE A 273 1.35 -11.50 14.62
N ASP A 274 1.40 -10.44 15.45
CA ASP A 274 0.31 -10.10 16.34
C ASP A 274 -0.93 -9.68 15.53
N VAL A 275 -0.72 -8.80 14.53
CA VAL A 275 -1.79 -8.43 13.58
C VAL A 275 -2.33 -9.66 12.84
N ILE A 276 -1.44 -10.46 12.25
CA ILE A 276 -1.83 -11.65 11.47
C ILE A 276 -2.65 -12.61 12.33
N THR A 277 -2.23 -12.84 13.59
CA THR A 277 -2.96 -13.68 14.55
C THR A 277 -4.32 -13.09 14.90
N LEU A 278 -4.43 -11.79 15.16
CA LEU A 278 -5.71 -11.14 15.43
C LEU A 278 -6.66 -11.26 14.24
N HIS A 279 -6.19 -10.97 13.03
CA HIS A 279 -7.00 -11.12 11.82
C HIS A 279 -7.45 -12.57 11.59
N SER A 280 -6.58 -13.57 11.87
CA SER A 280 -6.95 -14.99 11.76
C SER A 280 -8.06 -15.41 12.72
N LYS A 281 -8.32 -14.60 13.78
CA LYS A 281 -9.40 -14.78 14.75
C LYS A 281 -10.58 -13.84 14.51
N GLY A 282 -10.63 -13.17 13.35
CA GLY A 282 -11.71 -12.27 12.97
C GLY A 282 -11.62 -10.85 13.53
N ILE A 283 -10.54 -10.52 14.23
CA ILE A 283 -10.28 -9.16 14.74
C ILE A 283 -9.58 -8.36 13.65
N ASN A 284 -10.34 -7.91 12.66
CA ASN A 284 -9.83 -7.34 11.40
C ASN A 284 -9.55 -5.81 11.46
N ASN A 285 -9.69 -5.18 12.61
CA ASN A 285 -9.38 -3.76 12.84
C ASN A 285 -8.01 -3.55 13.52
N ALA A 286 -7.16 -4.58 13.51
CA ALA A 286 -5.81 -4.51 14.07
C ALA A 286 -4.78 -4.08 13.02
N VAL A 287 -3.84 -3.24 13.44
CA VAL A 287 -2.68 -2.75 12.68
C VAL A 287 -1.42 -2.77 13.54
N ALA A 288 -0.25 -2.69 12.93
CA ALA A 288 1.00 -2.54 13.70
C ALA A 288 1.87 -1.40 13.17
N SER A 289 2.69 -0.85 14.06
CA SER A 289 3.84 -0.04 13.66
C SER A 289 4.93 -0.91 13.03
N LEU A 290 5.84 -0.30 12.28
CA LEU A 290 6.88 -1.02 11.54
C LEU A 290 8.20 -1.11 12.33
N GLY A 291 8.12 -1.48 13.61
CA GLY A 291 9.30 -1.60 14.49
C GLY A 291 9.81 -0.26 15.02
N THR A 292 8.95 0.73 15.10
CA THR A 292 9.21 2.07 15.68
C THR A 292 8.02 2.49 16.54
N ALA A 293 8.22 3.48 17.41
CA ALA A 293 7.10 4.13 18.08
C ALA A 293 6.13 4.74 17.05
N LEU A 294 4.85 4.79 17.38
CA LEU A 294 3.83 5.40 16.52
C LEU A 294 4.16 6.87 16.25
N SER A 295 4.23 7.21 14.96
CA SER A 295 4.40 8.59 14.53
C SER A 295 3.10 9.38 14.65
N LYS A 296 3.21 10.71 14.74
CA LYS A 296 2.04 11.61 14.67
C LYS A 296 1.21 11.40 13.39
N TYR A 297 1.87 11.05 12.28
CA TYR A 297 1.20 10.76 11.02
C TYR A 297 0.34 9.49 11.10
N GLN A 298 0.90 8.40 11.63
CA GLN A 298 0.20 7.13 11.82
C GLN A 298 -0.99 7.27 12.77
N ILE A 299 -0.82 7.97 13.89
CA ILE A 299 -1.91 8.29 14.81
C ILE A 299 -3.00 9.10 14.09
N SER A 300 -2.62 10.17 13.39
CA SER A 300 -3.57 10.98 12.61
C SER A 300 -4.30 10.15 11.55
N GLN A 301 -3.64 9.18 10.94
CA GLN A 301 -4.26 8.28 9.96
C GLN A 301 -5.34 7.41 10.59
N LEU A 302 -5.10 6.87 11.79
CA LEU A 302 -6.10 6.09 12.53
C LEU A 302 -7.25 6.96 13.03
N CYS A 303 -6.95 8.12 13.64
CA CYS A 303 -7.96 9.08 14.11
C CYS A 303 -8.90 9.58 13.02
N ARG A 304 -8.46 9.59 11.76
CA ARG A 304 -9.32 9.94 10.61
C ARG A 304 -10.24 8.79 10.18
N CYS A 305 -10.00 7.58 10.65
CA CYS A 305 -10.83 6.42 10.37
C CYS A 305 -11.81 6.11 11.50
N THR A 306 -11.79 6.86 12.61
CA THR A 306 -12.66 6.71 13.76
C THR A 306 -13.32 8.05 14.11
N ASP A 307 -14.59 8.05 14.44
CA ASP A 307 -15.32 9.26 14.84
C ASP A 307 -14.97 9.64 16.29
N ASN A 308 -14.88 8.65 17.17
CA ASN A 308 -14.59 8.82 18.59
C ASN A 308 -13.09 8.73 18.93
N LYS A 309 -12.20 8.62 17.94
CA LYS A 309 -10.75 8.49 18.10
C LYS A 309 -10.31 7.33 19.01
N ASN A 310 -11.08 6.24 19.02
CA ASN A 310 -10.79 5.02 19.77
C ASN A 310 -9.61 4.26 19.11
N ILE A 311 -8.44 4.34 19.72
CA ILE A 311 -7.22 3.65 19.30
C ILE A 311 -6.69 2.82 20.45
#